data_7ac72350b0729eb1d10ef0ec3164affa
#
_entry.id   7ac72350b0729eb1d10ef0ec3164affa
#
_cell.length_a   1.000
_cell.length_b   1.000
_cell.length_c   1.000
_cell.angle_alpha   90.00
_cell.angle_beta   90.00
_cell.angle_gamma   90.00
#
_symmetry.space_group_name_H-M   'P 1'
#
loop_
_entity.id
_entity.type
_entity.pdbx_description
1 polymer ?
#
loop_
_entity_poly.entity_id
_entity_poly.type
_entity_poly.pdbx_seq_one_letter_code
_entity_poly.pdbx_strand_id
1 'polypeptide(L)'
;MENKIKINCVIGIDPGKNGGIAVYIPGQLVKAVKMPKDVSDLRDLLGYYADNYNPIVFLEKLSVRPDDVAVQGEKPNMGKIYRIQTMMANYEHLRAVIETTGVPYVLVHPGKWTSYLNLRIIRKQGPKETKQERKNRYKEFAAHNYPEIKITLWNADALNIMHFGRKVLVNDLNWVRANLPKREHPKLF
;
A
#
# COMPACT_ATOMS: atom_id res chain seq x y z
N MET A 1 -26.58 -19.54 4.66
CA MET A 1 -25.80 -18.79 5.68
C MET A 1 -24.58 -18.21 4.99
N GLU A 2 -24.54 -16.89 4.81
CA GLU A 2 -23.33 -16.24 4.27
C GLU A 2 -22.21 -16.40 5.30
N ASN A 3 -21.17 -17.13 4.95
CA ASN A 3 -19.93 -17.16 5.69
C ASN A 3 -19.33 -15.75 5.66
N LYS A 4 -19.63 -14.94 6.67
CA LYS A 4 -18.93 -13.65 6.89
C LYS A 4 -17.49 -13.97 7.20
N ILE A 5 -16.62 -13.85 6.21
CA ILE A 5 -15.17 -13.89 6.42
C ILE A 5 -14.85 -12.77 7.41
N LYS A 6 -14.54 -13.15 8.63
CA LYS A 6 -14.20 -12.18 9.70
C LYS A 6 -12.75 -11.79 9.52
N ILE A 7 -12.51 -10.72 8.74
CA ILE A 7 -11.17 -10.12 8.64
C ILE A 7 -10.75 -9.65 10.03
N ASN A 8 -9.62 -10.14 10.52
CA ASN A 8 -9.06 -9.79 11.82
C ASN A 8 -7.61 -9.31 11.76
N CYS A 9 -7.07 -9.12 10.55
CA CYS A 9 -5.75 -8.56 10.34
C CYS A 9 -5.78 -7.64 9.11
N VAL A 10 -5.25 -6.43 9.23
CA VAL A 10 -5.16 -5.45 8.15
C VAL A 10 -3.71 -5.12 7.89
N ILE A 11 -3.28 -5.31 6.65
CA ILE A 11 -1.90 -5.07 6.22
C ILE A 11 -1.90 -3.93 5.22
N GLY A 12 -1.13 -2.88 5.49
CA GLY A 12 -0.89 -1.77 4.56
C GLY A 12 0.52 -1.86 4.00
N ILE A 13 0.66 -1.75 2.68
CA ILE A 13 1.95 -1.87 2.00
C ILE A 13 2.23 -0.64 1.13
N ASP A 14 3.34 0.06 1.43
CA ASP A 14 4.02 0.99 0.52
C ASP A 14 5.08 0.20 -0.26
N PRO A 15 4.90 -0.02 -1.59
CA PRO A 15 5.73 -0.95 -2.35
C PRO A 15 7.11 -0.41 -2.74
N GLY A 16 7.48 0.80 -2.30
CA GLY A 16 8.77 1.39 -2.62
C GLY A 16 9.95 0.62 -2.01
N LYS A 17 11.14 0.66 -2.64
CA LYS A 17 12.40 0.12 -2.07
C LYS A 17 12.66 0.64 -0.65
N ASN A 18 12.28 1.88 -0.38
CA ASN A 18 12.34 2.52 0.92
C ASN A 18 10.96 2.60 1.59
N GLY A 19 10.04 1.77 1.17
CA GLY A 19 8.73 1.63 1.74
C GLY A 19 8.69 0.66 2.91
N GLY A 20 7.50 0.18 3.23
CA GLY A 20 7.33 -0.72 4.35
C GLY A 20 5.98 -1.43 4.36
N ILE A 21 5.84 -2.25 5.37
CA ILE A 21 4.64 -3.03 5.64
C ILE A 21 4.18 -2.68 7.05
N ALA A 22 2.93 -2.29 7.21
CA ALA A 22 2.30 -2.04 8.49
C ALA A 22 1.17 -3.04 8.72
N VAL A 23 1.08 -3.57 9.94
CA VAL A 23 0.11 -4.61 10.28
C VAL A 23 -0.67 -4.21 11.53
N TYR A 24 -1.97 -4.31 11.43
CA TYR A 24 -2.90 -4.12 12.53
C TYR A 24 -3.68 -5.39 12.80
N ILE A 25 -3.68 -5.81 14.07
CA ILE A 25 -4.48 -6.91 14.61
C ILE A 25 -5.25 -6.34 15.80
N PRO A 26 -6.59 -6.48 15.87
CA PRO A 26 -7.37 -6.01 17.02
C PRO A 26 -6.85 -6.57 18.34
N GLY A 27 -6.67 -5.71 19.34
CA GLY A 27 -6.16 -6.10 20.65
C GLY A 27 -4.64 -6.29 20.73
N GLN A 28 -3.90 -6.05 19.64
CA GLN A 28 -2.43 -6.10 19.63
C GLN A 28 -1.84 -4.73 19.26
N LEU A 29 -0.57 -4.54 19.60
CA LEU A 29 0.18 -3.37 19.15
C LEU A 29 0.37 -3.42 17.63
N VAL A 30 0.24 -2.27 16.99
CA VAL A 30 0.53 -2.13 15.56
C VAL A 30 2.01 -2.39 15.32
N LYS A 31 2.32 -3.15 14.28
CA LYS A 31 3.70 -3.43 13.86
C LYS A 31 3.99 -2.76 12.53
N ALA A 32 5.21 -2.27 12.36
CA ALA A 32 5.70 -1.79 11.09
C ALA A 32 7.10 -2.33 10.83
N VAL A 33 7.32 -2.85 9.64
CA VAL A 33 8.61 -3.38 9.18
C VAL A 33 9.01 -2.73 7.86
N LYS A 34 10.30 -2.59 7.62
CA LYS A 34 10.81 -2.16 6.30
C LYS A 34 10.42 -3.19 5.25
N MET A 35 10.28 -2.74 4.01
CA MET A 35 10.11 -3.66 2.89
C MET A 35 11.25 -4.68 2.89
N PRO A 36 10.93 -5.98 2.98
CA PRO A 36 11.92 -7.05 2.86
C PRO A 36 12.69 -6.92 1.55
N LYS A 37 13.98 -7.23 1.58
CA LYS A 37 14.83 -7.19 0.39
C LYS A 37 14.63 -8.44 -0.47
N ASP A 38 14.44 -9.56 0.20
CA ASP A 38 14.31 -10.87 -0.45
C ASP A 38 12.83 -11.28 -0.55
N VAL A 39 12.51 -11.90 -1.67
CA VAL A 39 11.17 -12.40 -1.97
C VAL A 39 10.74 -13.48 -0.96
N SER A 40 11.70 -14.31 -0.50
CA SER A 40 11.47 -15.33 0.53
C SER A 40 11.00 -14.71 1.86
N ASP A 41 11.69 -13.66 2.32
CA ASP A 41 11.35 -12.99 3.58
C ASP A 41 9.96 -12.36 3.51
N LEU A 42 9.61 -11.80 2.35
CA LEU A 42 8.28 -11.24 2.12
C LEU A 42 7.20 -12.31 2.13
N ARG A 43 7.47 -13.45 1.46
CA ARG A 43 6.56 -14.61 1.45
C ARG A 43 6.34 -15.16 2.85
N ASP A 44 7.42 -15.33 3.61
CA ASP A 44 7.37 -15.89 4.95
C ASP A 44 6.64 -14.94 5.91
N LEU A 45 6.85 -13.63 5.77
CA LEU A 45 6.11 -12.61 6.52
C LEU A 45 4.61 -12.68 6.24
N LEU A 46 4.21 -12.69 4.96
CA LEU A 46 2.79 -12.74 4.59
C LEU A 46 2.17 -14.10 4.91
N GLY A 47 2.92 -15.19 4.72
CA GLY A 47 2.52 -16.54 5.09
C GLY A 47 2.23 -16.67 6.57
N TYR A 48 3.08 -16.12 7.43
CA TYR A 48 2.84 -16.09 8.87
C TYR A 48 1.48 -15.45 9.21
N TYR A 49 1.13 -14.32 8.58
CA TYR A 49 -0.17 -13.69 8.83
C TYR A 49 -1.32 -14.47 8.19
N ALA A 50 -1.11 -15.12 7.05
CA ALA A 50 -2.12 -15.97 6.42
C ALA A 50 -2.47 -17.20 7.29
N ASP A 51 -1.46 -17.83 7.87
CA ASP A 51 -1.63 -19.05 8.68
C ASP A 51 -2.26 -18.77 10.06
N ASN A 52 -2.00 -17.60 10.63
CA ASN A 52 -2.42 -17.30 12.01
C ASN A 52 -3.64 -16.36 12.10
N TYR A 53 -4.00 -15.67 10.99
CA TYR A 53 -5.05 -14.65 10.97
C TYR A 53 -5.82 -14.74 9.65
N ASN A 54 -6.90 -13.97 9.56
CA ASN A 54 -7.61 -13.73 8.30
C ASN A 54 -7.25 -12.33 7.75
N PRO A 55 -6.06 -12.18 7.15
CA PRO A 55 -5.56 -10.89 6.71
C PRO A 55 -6.25 -10.40 5.44
N ILE A 56 -6.26 -9.08 5.30
CA ILE A 56 -6.47 -8.39 4.02
C ILE A 56 -5.34 -7.39 3.79
N VAL A 57 -4.79 -7.37 2.59
CA VAL A 57 -3.73 -6.45 2.19
C VAL A 57 -4.32 -5.24 1.46
N PHE A 58 -3.91 -4.04 1.84
CA PHE A 58 -4.10 -2.81 1.08
C PHE A 58 -2.73 -2.40 0.52
N LEU A 59 -2.56 -2.63 -0.78
CA LEU A 59 -1.31 -2.35 -1.49
C LEU A 59 -1.45 -1.03 -2.26
N GLU A 60 -0.55 -0.08 -2.03
CA GLU A 60 -0.52 1.13 -2.86
C GLU A 60 -0.27 0.79 -4.32
N LYS A 61 -1.16 1.27 -5.20
CA LYS A 61 -1.04 1.06 -6.63
C LYS A 61 0.03 1.98 -7.20
N LEU A 62 1.10 1.41 -7.72
CA LEU A 62 2.05 2.14 -8.54
C LEU A 62 1.49 2.40 -9.94
N SER A 63 1.73 3.58 -10.45
CA SER A 63 1.40 3.96 -11.82
C SER A 63 2.52 4.82 -12.39
N VAL A 64 2.88 4.56 -13.63
CA VAL A 64 3.82 5.37 -14.41
C VAL A 64 3.02 6.29 -15.32
N ARG A 65 3.37 7.56 -15.34
CA ARG A 65 2.78 8.54 -16.25
C ARG A 65 3.75 8.79 -17.40
N PRO A 66 3.27 9.19 -18.58
CA PRO A 66 4.14 9.57 -19.69
C PRO A 66 5.20 10.61 -19.30
N ASP A 67 4.84 11.60 -18.51
CA ASP A 67 5.73 12.66 -18.01
C ASP A 67 6.84 12.15 -17.07
N ASP A 68 6.68 10.95 -16.50
CA ASP A 68 7.73 10.34 -15.69
C ASP A 68 8.88 9.83 -16.54
N VAL A 69 8.65 9.57 -17.83
CA VAL A 69 9.62 9.01 -18.78
C VAL A 69 10.31 10.10 -19.59
N ALA A 70 9.55 11.04 -20.11
CA ALA A 70 10.06 12.15 -20.92
C ALA A 70 9.24 13.41 -20.70
N VAL A 71 9.88 14.57 -20.74
CA VAL A 71 9.20 15.85 -20.86
C VAL A 71 8.85 16.05 -22.34
N GLN A 72 7.67 16.62 -22.61
CA GLN A 72 7.22 16.83 -23.97
C GLN A 72 8.24 17.66 -24.77
N GLY A 73 8.74 17.11 -25.88
CA GLY A 73 9.78 17.74 -26.72
C GLY A 73 11.23 17.40 -26.34
N GLU A 74 11.48 16.69 -25.24
CA GLU A 74 12.80 16.23 -24.84
C GLU A 74 13.05 14.76 -25.21
N LYS A 75 14.35 14.40 -25.41
CA LYS A 75 14.74 13.00 -25.57
C LYS A 75 14.48 12.22 -24.29
N PRO A 76 13.98 10.96 -24.37
CA PRO A 76 13.77 10.13 -23.21
C PRO A 76 15.05 9.94 -22.38
N ASN A 77 14.96 10.12 -21.08
CA ASN A 77 16.09 9.88 -20.17
C ASN A 77 16.19 8.39 -19.85
N MET A 78 17.17 7.71 -20.46
CA MET A 78 17.36 6.26 -20.28
C MET A 78 17.57 5.85 -18.82
N GLY A 79 18.23 6.66 -18.01
CA GLY A 79 18.40 6.39 -16.59
C GLY A 79 17.09 6.47 -15.79
N LYS A 80 16.16 7.33 -16.19
CA LYS A 80 14.79 7.35 -15.63
C LYS A 80 14.02 6.10 -16.06
N ILE A 81 14.07 5.74 -17.32
CA ILE A 81 13.39 4.55 -17.87
C ILE A 81 13.84 3.30 -17.12
N TYR A 82 15.15 3.08 -16.99
CA TYR A 82 15.68 1.93 -16.25
C TYR A 82 15.21 1.88 -14.79
N ARG A 83 15.19 3.03 -14.10
CA ARG A 83 14.67 3.09 -12.71
C ARG A 83 13.19 2.74 -12.63
N ILE A 84 12.39 3.21 -13.59
CA ILE A 84 10.97 2.90 -13.65
C ILE A 84 10.75 1.42 -13.92
N GLN A 85 11.48 0.84 -14.87
CA GLN A 85 11.40 -0.60 -15.16
C GLN A 85 11.74 -1.44 -13.94
N THR A 86 12.84 -1.11 -13.24
CA THR A 86 13.23 -1.80 -12.00
C THR A 86 12.16 -1.66 -10.92
N MET A 87 11.60 -0.46 -10.76
CA MET A 87 10.53 -0.21 -9.78
C MET A 87 9.28 -1.04 -10.11
N MET A 88 8.86 -1.09 -11.37
CA MET A 88 7.70 -1.86 -11.80
C MET A 88 7.93 -3.37 -11.68
N ALA A 89 9.13 -3.86 -12.03
CA ALA A 89 9.48 -5.27 -11.84
C ALA A 89 9.40 -5.68 -10.36
N ASN A 90 9.96 -4.89 -9.45
CA ASN A 90 9.87 -5.14 -8.01
C ASN A 90 8.40 -5.10 -7.51
N TYR A 91 7.59 -4.20 -8.06
CA TYR A 91 6.18 -4.11 -7.72
C TYR A 91 5.40 -5.36 -8.17
N GLU A 92 5.64 -5.84 -9.38
CA GLU A 92 4.99 -7.06 -9.87
C GLU A 92 5.47 -8.31 -9.12
N HIS A 93 6.75 -8.38 -8.71
CA HIS A 93 7.21 -9.44 -7.82
C HIS A 93 6.47 -9.43 -6.48
N LEU A 94 6.30 -8.24 -5.86
CA LEU A 94 5.52 -8.11 -4.63
C LEU A 94 4.07 -8.58 -4.82
N ARG A 95 3.42 -8.19 -5.92
CA ARG A 95 2.07 -8.65 -6.24
C ARG A 95 1.99 -10.16 -6.41
N ALA A 96 2.93 -10.75 -7.15
CA ALA A 96 2.99 -12.20 -7.33
C ALA A 96 3.14 -12.94 -5.99
N VAL A 97 3.96 -12.41 -5.07
CA VAL A 97 4.05 -12.99 -3.71
C VAL A 97 2.72 -12.92 -2.98
N ILE A 98 2.04 -11.76 -2.98
CA ILE A 98 0.74 -11.62 -2.32
C ILE A 98 -0.27 -12.61 -2.93
N GLU A 99 -0.30 -12.74 -4.25
CA GLU A 99 -1.20 -13.65 -4.96
C GLU A 99 -0.93 -15.12 -4.63
N THR A 100 0.34 -15.52 -4.54
CA THR A 100 0.74 -16.89 -4.23
C THR A 100 0.49 -17.29 -2.78
N THR A 101 0.51 -16.34 -1.84
CA THR A 101 0.11 -16.60 -0.45
C THR A 101 -1.40 -16.76 -0.27
N GLY A 102 -2.19 -16.47 -1.31
CA GLY A 102 -3.64 -16.56 -1.26
C GLY A 102 -4.33 -15.48 -0.41
N VAL A 103 -3.59 -14.53 0.15
CA VAL A 103 -4.14 -13.43 0.93
C VAL A 103 -4.95 -12.50 0.03
N PRO A 104 -6.20 -12.16 0.39
CA PRO A 104 -6.98 -11.18 -0.36
C PRO A 104 -6.30 -9.80 -0.29
N TYR A 105 -6.26 -9.08 -1.42
CA TYR A 105 -5.67 -7.75 -1.45
C TYR A 105 -6.51 -6.76 -2.26
N VAL A 106 -6.35 -5.48 -1.95
CA VAL A 106 -6.96 -4.35 -2.67
C VAL A 106 -5.86 -3.41 -3.14
N LEU A 107 -5.87 -3.09 -4.43
CA LEU A 107 -4.99 -2.05 -4.98
C LEU A 107 -5.57 -0.67 -4.68
N VAL A 108 -4.81 0.15 -3.96
CA VAL A 108 -5.25 1.48 -3.51
C VAL A 108 -4.46 2.56 -4.23
N HIS A 109 -5.15 3.35 -5.04
CA HIS A 109 -4.51 4.51 -5.66
C HIS A 109 -4.10 5.55 -4.60
N PRO A 110 -2.89 6.17 -4.70
CA PRO A 110 -2.42 7.18 -3.73
C PRO A 110 -3.44 8.30 -3.47
N GLY A 111 -4.10 8.78 -4.53
CA GLY A 111 -5.15 9.80 -4.41
C GLY A 111 -6.37 9.35 -3.61
N LYS A 112 -6.70 8.04 -3.58
CA LYS A 112 -7.86 7.52 -2.84
C LYS A 112 -7.61 7.58 -1.34
N TRP A 113 -6.51 6.97 -0.85
CA TRP A 113 -6.25 6.92 0.58
C TRP A 113 -5.89 8.31 1.15
N THR A 114 -5.13 9.13 0.39
CA THR A 114 -4.79 10.49 0.84
C THR A 114 -6.01 11.41 0.93
N SER A 115 -6.95 11.30 -0.02
CA SER A 115 -8.21 12.07 0.04
C SER A 115 -9.12 11.59 1.16
N TYR A 116 -9.26 10.27 1.35
CA TYR A 116 -10.09 9.69 2.38
C TYR A 116 -9.64 10.07 3.80
N LEU A 117 -8.33 10.14 4.01
CA LEU A 117 -7.72 10.54 5.29
C LEU A 117 -7.54 12.06 5.43
N ASN A 118 -8.07 12.87 4.51
CA ASN A 118 -7.89 14.32 4.47
C ASN A 118 -6.41 14.76 4.42
N LEU A 119 -5.57 13.92 3.82
CA LEU A 119 -4.13 14.16 3.66
C LEU A 119 -3.77 14.78 2.31
N ARG A 120 -4.75 15.00 1.44
CA ARG A 120 -4.56 15.63 0.14
C ARG A 120 -4.90 17.11 0.21
N ILE A 121 -3.89 17.97 0.01
CA ILE A 121 -4.10 19.41 -0.13
C ILE A 121 -4.28 19.73 -1.62
N ILE A 122 -5.41 20.32 -1.96
CA ILE A 122 -5.67 20.88 -3.28
C ILE A 122 -5.61 22.40 -3.14
N ARG A 123 -4.45 22.98 -3.48
CA ARG A 123 -4.30 24.44 -3.53
C ARG A 123 -4.87 24.95 -4.83
N LYS A 124 -5.89 25.79 -4.78
CA LYS A 124 -6.46 26.44 -5.96
C LYS A 124 -5.60 27.62 -6.42
N GLN A 125 -4.82 28.22 -5.51
CA GLN A 125 -3.95 29.37 -5.77
C GLN A 125 -2.65 29.22 -4.95
N GLY A 126 -1.56 29.84 -5.42
CA GLY A 126 -0.27 29.82 -4.75
C GLY A 126 0.65 28.66 -5.18
N PRO A 127 1.86 28.55 -4.60
CA PRO A 127 2.83 27.53 -4.95
C PRO A 127 2.32 26.14 -4.63
N LYS A 128 2.66 25.19 -5.47
CA LYS A 128 2.37 23.76 -5.21
C LYS A 128 3.07 23.31 -3.94
N GLU A 129 2.41 22.40 -3.22
CA GLU A 129 3.01 21.75 -2.07
C GLU A 129 4.30 21.02 -2.44
N THR A 130 5.35 21.22 -1.66
CA THR A 130 6.60 20.49 -1.83
C THR A 130 6.47 19.02 -1.42
N LYS A 131 7.35 18.18 -1.95
CA LYS A 131 7.43 16.77 -1.53
C LYS A 131 7.70 16.63 -0.03
N GLN A 132 8.52 17.53 0.55
CA GLN A 132 8.87 17.48 1.96
C GLN A 132 7.68 17.84 2.87
N GLU A 133 6.94 18.90 2.57
CA GLU A 133 5.72 19.28 3.31
C GLU A 133 4.71 18.14 3.32
N ARG A 134 4.47 17.51 2.16
CA ARG A 134 3.58 16.35 2.05
C ARG A 134 4.05 15.19 2.92
N LYS A 135 5.34 14.83 2.88
CA LYS A 135 5.90 13.75 3.68
C LYS A 135 5.86 14.04 5.17
N ASN A 136 6.06 15.28 5.59
CA ASN A 136 5.93 15.68 6.99
C ASN A 136 4.48 15.49 7.47
N ARG A 137 3.50 15.96 6.70
CA ARG A 137 2.08 15.76 7.03
C ARG A 137 1.70 14.29 7.17
N TYR A 138 2.20 13.40 6.29
CA TYR A 138 1.95 11.96 6.40
C TYR A 138 2.58 11.37 7.67
N LYS A 139 3.77 11.82 8.04
CA LYS A 139 4.42 11.43 9.30
C LYS A 139 3.65 11.92 10.53
N GLU A 140 3.20 13.16 10.52
CA GLU A 140 2.41 13.74 11.61
C GLU A 140 1.11 13.00 11.82
N PHE A 141 0.39 12.68 10.72
CA PHE A 141 -0.83 11.89 10.80
C PHE A 141 -0.57 10.49 11.36
N ALA A 142 0.47 9.81 10.91
CA ALA A 142 0.84 8.49 11.42
C ALA A 142 1.24 8.57 12.90
N ALA A 143 2.03 9.56 13.31
CA ALA A 143 2.45 9.77 14.70
C ALA A 143 1.27 10.05 15.64
N HIS A 144 0.29 10.81 15.17
CA HIS A 144 -0.93 11.08 15.95
C HIS A 144 -1.76 9.80 16.17
N ASN A 145 -1.86 8.93 15.18
CA ASN A 145 -2.68 7.73 15.25
C ASN A 145 -1.96 6.52 15.87
N TYR A 146 -0.62 6.52 15.88
CA TYR A 146 0.23 5.43 16.36
C TYR A 146 1.40 5.96 17.19
N PRO A 147 1.12 6.60 18.34
CA PRO A 147 2.15 7.23 19.18
C PRO A 147 3.17 6.24 19.77
N GLU A 148 2.81 4.97 19.82
CA GLU A 148 3.67 3.88 20.28
C GLU A 148 4.76 3.50 19.27
N ILE A 149 4.65 3.96 18.01
CA ILE A 149 5.60 3.63 16.93
C ILE A 149 6.51 4.82 16.64
N LYS A 150 7.81 4.59 16.58
CA LYS A 150 8.74 5.59 16.04
C LYS A 150 8.50 5.80 14.55
N ILE A 151 7.84 6.90 14.19
CA ILE A 151 7.50 7.20 12.80
C ILE A 151 8.72 7.70 12.04
N THR A 152 8.93 7.11 10.87
CA THR A 152 9.99 7.41 9.92
C THR A 152 9.40 7.59 8.51
N LEU A 153 10.22 8.00 7.54
CA LEU A 153 9.74 8.14 6.15
C LEU A 153 9.36 6.81 5.49
N TRP A 154 9.93 5.70 5.96
CA TRP A 154 9.67 4.39 5.36
C TRP A 154 8.40 3.72 5.90
N ASN A 155 7.95 4.05 7.12
CA ASN A 155 6.76 3.41 7.69
C ASN A 155 5.52 4.29 7.68
N ALA A 156 5.66 5.60 7.49
CA ALA A 156 4.54 6.53 7.54
C ALA A 156 3.47 6.22 6.49
N ASP A 157 3.88 5.98 5.24
CA ASP A 157 2.93 5.71 4.16
C ASP A 157 2.24 4.35 4.37
N ALA A 158 2.99 3.30 4.73
CA ALA A 158 2.43 1.98 5.03
C ALA A 158 1.42 2.01 6.19
N LEU A 159 1.73 2.75 7.28
CA LEU A 159 0.82 2.95 8.40
C LEU A 159 -0.46 3.69 7.98
N ASN A 160 -0.34 4.70 7.15
CA ASN A 160 -1.48 5.47 6.65
C ASN A 160 -2.37 4.62 5.71
N ILE A 161 -1.76 3.80 4.85
CA ILE A 161 -2.49 2.86 3.98
C ILE A 161 -3.21 1.81 4.82
N MET A 162 -2.56 1.24 5.83
CA MET A 162 -3.19 0.32 6.79
C MET A 162 -4.34 1.01 7.54
N HIS A 163 -4.15 2.24 8.01
CA HIS A 163 -5.19 3.02 8.68
C HIS A 163 -6.39 3.27 7.76
N PHE A 164 -6.14 3.63 6.51
CA PHE A 164 -7.18 3.72 5.48
C PHE A 164 -7.94 2.39 5.35
N GLY A 165 -7.21 1.26 5.22
CA GLY A 165 -7.78 -0.08 5.13
C GLY A 165 -8.72 -0.40 6.30
N ARG A 166 -8.29 -0.12 7.54
CA ARG A 166 -9.13 -0.28 8.74
C ARG A 166 -10.43 0.53 8.66
N LYS A 167 -10.33 1.79 8.24
CA LYS A 167 -11.50 2.69 8.15
C LYS A 167 -12.49 2.26 7.07
N VAL A 168 -12.03 1.87 5.89
CA VAL A 168 -12.94 1.46 4.80
C VAL A 168 -13.57 0.09 5.07
N LEU A 169 -12.91 -0.81 5.77
CA LEU A 169 -13.52 -2.08 6.19
C LEU A 169 -14.72 -1.89 7.11
N VAL A 170 -14.70 -0.84 7.93
CA VAL A 170 -15.80 -0.50 8.84
C VAL A 170 -16.86 0.33 8.13
N ASN A 171 -16.46 1.34 7.35
CA ASN A 171 -17.34 2.39 6.87
C ASN A 171 -17.82 2.18 5.41
N ASP A 172 -17.09 1.40 4.60
CA ASP A 172 -17.35 1.23 3.16
C ASP A 172 -16.93 -0.15 2.65
N LEU A 173 -17.49 -1.19 3.26
CA LEU A 173 -17.18 -2.58 2.89
C LEU A 173 -17.54 -2.89 1.43
N ASN A 174 -18.52 -2.20 0.86
CA ASN A 174 -18.93 -2.38 -0.53
C ASN A 174 -17.81 -1.94 -1.48
N TRP A 175 -17.13 -0.84 -1.19
CA TRP A 175 -15.96 -0.41 -1.94
C TRP A 175 -14.84 -1.47 -1.87
N VAL A 176 -14.58 -2.04 -0.70
CA VAL A 176 -13.58 -3.10 -0.54
C VAL A 176 -13.94 -4.29 -1.44
N ARG A 177 -15.16 -4.80 -1.35
CA ARG A 177 -15.63 -5.94 -2.16
C ARG A 177 -15.53 -5.68 -3.67
N ALA A 178 -15.87 -4.48 -4.10
CA ALA A 178 -15.80 -4.09 -5.52
C ALA A 178 -14.35 -3.98 -6.05
N ASN A 179 -13.36 -3.82 -5.17
CA ASN A 179 -11.95 -3.66 -5.53
C ASN A 179 -11.07 -4.88 -5.20
N LEU A 180 -11.67 -5.96 -4.68
CA LEU A 180 -10.95 -7.23 -4.59
C LEU A 180 -10.68 -7.77 -5.99
N PRO A 181 -9.51 -8.37 -6.26
CA PRO A 181 -9.24 -9.04 -7.52
C PRO A 181 -10.29 -10.12 -7.77
N LYS A 182 -10.86 -10.10 -8.96
CA LYS A 182 -11.71 -11.22 -9.42
C LYS A 182 -10.77 -12.42 -9.63
N ARG A 183 -10.85 -13.41 -8.77
CA ARG A 183 -10.18 -14.68 -9.00
C ARG A 183 -10.92 -15.37 -10.15
N GLU A 184 -10.39 -15.27 -11.34
CA GLU A 184 -10.73 -16.22 -12.39
C GLU A 184 -10.11 -17.55 -11.96
N HIS A 185 -10.94 -18.47 -11.49
CA HIS A 185 -10.48 -19.85 -11.39
C HIS A 185 -10.10 -20.27 -12.82
N PRO A 186 -8.85 -20.66 -13.09
CA PRO A 186 -8.55 -21.26 -14.37
C PRO A 186 -9.53 -22.41 -14.52
N LYS A 187 -10.32 -22.40 -15.60
CA LYS A 187 -11.08 -23.58 -16.00
C LYS A 187 -10.02 -24.63 -16.28
N LEU A 188 -9.74 -25.47 -15.29
CA LEU A 188 -8.98 -26.67 -15.51
C LEU A 188 -9.84 -27.50 -16.48
N PHE A 189 -9.30 -27.74 -17.66
CA PHE A 189 -9.86 -28.45 -18.80
C PHE A 189 -10.64 -29.67 -18.40
#